data_bcd4f8776a5ebd3d178ea52ffa319bca
#
_entry.id   bcd4f8776a5ebd3d178ea52ffa319bca
#
_cell.length_a   1.000
_cell.length_b   1.000
_cell.length_c   1.000
_cell.angle_alpha   90.00
_cell.angle_beta   90.00
_cell.angle_gamma   90.00
#
_symmetry.space_group_name_H-M   'P 1'
#
loop_
_entity.id
_entity.type
_entity.pdbx_description
1 polymer ?
#
loop_
_entity_poly.entity_id
_entity_poly.type
_entity_poly.pdbx_seq_one_letter_code
_entity_poly.pdbx_strand_id
1 'polypeptide(L)'
;MEDEESIRSFIVINLKRNGLEVLEAGDGNEALHLLQTVPDIDIALLDVMVPGIDGFEVCRRIREANERIGIIFLTAKVQEQDKVYALSVGADDHVSKPFSPTELIARLQSLLRRVNVQRAGSAKVSFQSGPFTLDLISKLFKKNGKTLELTPTEFSLVQFFLEKENTPLSRDVLLDHVWGKEYMGDPKIVDVNIRRLRQKIEDNPSEPEFLQTVWGHGYKWKGKGQ
;
A
#
# COMPACT_ATOMS: atom_id res chain seq x y z
N MET A 1 12.05 -8.99 -7.02
CA MET A 1 13.13 -8.48 -7.92
C MET A 1 14.29 -8.03 -7.05
N GLU A 2 15.46 -8.59 -7.29
CA GLU A 2 16.71 -8.35 -6.55
C GLU A 2 17.85 -8.88 -7.42
N ASP A 3 18.86 -8.05 -7.76
CA ASP A 3 19.94 -8.47 -8.63
C ASP A 3 21.02 -9.29 -7.91
N GLU A 4 21.27 -9.00 -6.63
CA GLU A 4 22.24 -9.76 -5.84
C GLU A 4 21.70 -11.15 -5.46
N GLU A 5 22.26 -12.20 -6.05
CA GLU A 5 21.81 -13.59 -5.89
C GLU A 5 21.78 -14.05 -4.42
N SER A 6 22.76 -13.63 -3.61
CA SER A 6 22.84 -13.98 -2.19
C SER A 6 21.66 -13.41 -1.40
N ILE A 7 21.29 -12.14 -1.63
CA ILE A 7 20.16 -11.46 -0.99
C ILE A 7 18.86 -12.06 -1.50
N ARG A 8 18.74 -12.27 -2.83
CA ARG A 8 17.55 -12.89 -3.44
C ARG A 8 17.29 -14.28 -2.86
N SER A 9 18.32 -15.14 -2.81
CA SER A 9 18.21 -16.49 -2.24
C SER A 9 17.83 -16.44 -0.75
N PHE A 10 18.41 -15.53 0.03
CA PHE A 10 18.05 -15.33 1.44
C PHE A 10 16.57 -14.94 1.60
N ILE A 11 16.06 -14.03 0.80
CA ILE A 11 14.66 -13.62 0.81
C ILE A 11 13.77 -14.83 0.47
N VAL A 12 14.04 -15.51 -0.63
CA VAL A 12 13.26 -16.66 -1.14
C VAL A 12 13.14 -17.78 -0.10
N ILE A 13 14.25 -18.16 0.53
CA ILE A 13 14.26 -19.21 1.56
C ILE A 13 13.35 -18.82 2.73
N ASN A 14 13.43 -17.57 3.20
CA ASN A 14 12.62 -17.12 4.33
C ASN A 14 11.14 -17.02 3.98
N LEU A 15 10.79 -16.55 2.77
CA LEU A 15 9.41 -16.49 2.29
C LEU A 15 8.79 -17.89 2.15
N LYS A 16 9.49 -18.82 1.49
CA LYS A 16 9.03 -20.22 1.33
C LYS A 16 8.84 -20.92 2.67
N ARG A 17 9.73 -20.69 3.67
CA ARG A 17 9.56 -21.20 5.04
C ARG A 17 8.31 -20.69 5.73
N ASN A 18 7.81 -19.52 5.35
CA ASN A 18 6.57 -18.95 5.87
C ASN A 18 5.33 -19.28 5.00
N GLY A 19 5.43 -20.28 4.11
CA GLY A 19 4.31 -20.79 3.33
C GLY A 19 3.91 -19.92 2.15
N LEU A 20 4.79 -19.03 1.68
CA LEU A 20 4.54 -18.17 0.53
C LEU A 20 5.06 -18.80 -0.76
N GLU A 21 4.30 -18.70 -1.82
CA GLU A 21 4.77 -18.98 -3.18
C GLU A 21 5.61 -17.81 -3.66
N VAL A 22 6.76 -18.08 -4.25
CA VAL A 22 7.73 -17.05 -4.62
C VAL A 22 8.15 -17.21 -6.07
N LEU A 23 7.98 -16.15 -6.84
CA LEU A 23 8.55 -15.96 -8.16
C LEU A 23 9.81 -15.10 -8.03
N GLU A 24 10.85 -15.46 -8.75
CA GLU A 24 12.15 -14.78 -8.69
C GLU A 24 12.37 -13.98 -9.96
N ALA A 25 12.94 -12.79 -9.81
CA ALA A 25 13.41 -11.94 -10.91
C ALA A 25 14.74 -11.32 -10.52
N GLY A 26 15.73 -11.39 -11.40
CA GLY A 26 17.06 -10.80 -11.21
C GLY A 26 17.14 -9.36 -11.69
N ASP A 27 16.20 -8.91 -12.52
CA ASP A 27 16.15 -7.55 -13.05
C ASP A 27 14.71 -7.08 -13.30
N GLY A 28 14.56 -5.81 -13.72
CA GLY A 28 13.27 -5.21 -13.95
C GLY A 28 12.52 -5.76 -15.17
N ASN A 29 13.24 -6.22 -16.22
CA ASN A 29 12.59 -6.81 -17.40
C ASN A 29 11.98 -8.17 -17.05
N GLU A 30 12.72 -9.00 -16.33
CA GLU A 30 12.23 -10.29 -15.84
C GLU A 30 11.03 -10.11 -14.92
N ALA A 31 11.09 -9.13 -14.00
CA ALA A 31 9.96 -8.80 -13.12
C ALA A 31 8.71 -8.39 -13.91
N LEU A 32 8.84 -7.52 -14.90
CA LEU A 32 7.72 -7.09 -15.75
C LEU A 32 7.18 -8.23 -16.61
N HIS A 33 8.04 -9.13 -17.10
CA HIS A 33 7.61 -10.32 -17.82
C HIS A 33 6.78 -11.26 -16.94
N LEU A 34 7.21 -11.51 -15.72
CA LEU A 34 6.44 -12.32 -14.75
C LEU A 34 5.07 -11.70 -14.45
N LEU A 35 5.01 -10.39 -14.27
CA LEU A 35 3.75 -9.67 -14.03
C LEU A 35 2.76 -9.76 -15.20
N GLN A 36 3.25 -9.93 -16.43
CA GLN A 36 2.41 -10.10 -17.62
C GLN A 36 1.96 -11.55 -17.85
N THR A 37 2.78 -12.51 -17.43
CA THR A 37 2.59 -13.93 -17.78
C THR A 37 2.00 -14.76 -16.65
N VAL A 38 2.20 -14.35 -15.40
CA VAL A 38 1.68 -15.06 -14.23
C VAL A 38 0.48 -14.28 -13.67
N PRO A 39 -0.71 -14.89 -13.65
CA PRO A 39 -1.87 -14.27 -13.01
C PRO A 39 -1.76 -14.28 -11.49
N ASP A 40 -2.57 -13.45 -10.84
CA ASP A 40 -2.83 -13.45 -9.39
C ASP A 40 -1.58 -13.25 -8.50
N ILE A 41 -0.67 -12.38 -8.93
CA ILE A 41 0.43 -11.93 -8.08
C ILE A 41 -0.15 -10.97 -7.02
N ASP A 42 -0.04 -11.36 -5.74
CA ASP A 42 -0.54 -10.57 -4.61
C ASP A 42 0.40 -9.42 -4.24
N ILE A 43 1.72 -9.69 -4.19
CA ILE A 43 2.73 -8.72 -3.73
C ILE A 43 3.98 -8.76 -4.60
N ALA A 44 4.51 -7.59 -4.90
CA ALA A 44 5.83 -7.39 -5.49
C ALA A 44 6.81 -6.84 -4.44
N LEU A 45 7.93 -7.56 -4.22
CA LEU A 45 9.11 -7.05 -3.52
C LEU A 45 10.08 -6.52 -4.55
N LEU A 46 10.40 -5.24 -4.50
CA LEU A 46 11.22 -4.57 -5.51
C LEU A 46 12.45 -3.93 -4.87
N ASP A 47 13.63 -4.41 -5.21
CA ASP A 47 14.82 -3.60 -4.95
C ASP A 47 14.78 -2.37 -5.86
N VAL A 48 15.07 -1.23 -5.25
CA VAL A 48 15.13 0.04 -5.96
C VAL A 48 16.32 0.11 -6.89
N MET A 49 17.48 -0.38 -6.44
CA MET A 49 18.75 -0.21 -7.13
C MET A 49 19.17 -1.48 -7.88
N VAL A 50 18.48 -1.79 -8.97
CA VAL A 50 18.88 -2.86 -9.88
C VAL A 50 19.32 -2.29 -11.23
N PRO A 51 20.23 -2.95 -11.95
CA PRO A 51 20.64 -2.52 -13.27
C PRO A 51 19.51 -2.53 -14.30
N GLY A 52 19.54 -1.58 -15.23
CA GLY A 52 18.54 -1.49 -16.31
C GLY A 52 17.26 -0.77 -15.89
N ILE A 53 16.14 -1.48 -15.86
CA ILE A 53 14.87 -0.94 -15.38
C ILE A 53 14.86 -1.03 -13.86
N ASP A 54 14.94 0.10 -13.18
CA ASP A 54 14.99 0.18 -11.71
C ASP A 54 13.64 -0.15 -11.05
N GLY A 55 13.66 -0.31 -9.72
CA GLY A 55 12.46 -0.67 -8.97
C GLY A 55 11.36 0.40 -9.01
N PHE A 56 11.71 1.67 -9.17
CA PHE A 56 10.73 2.75 -9.28
C PHE A 56 9.96 2.67 -10.59
N GLU A 57 10.66 2.42 -11.68
CA GLU A 57 10.04 2.25 -12.99
C GLU A 57 9.16 0.99 -13.06
N VAL A 58 9.62 -0.12 -12.45
CA VAL A 58 8.79 -1.33 -12.31
C VAL A 58 7.53 -1.03 -11.51
N CYS A 59 7.64 -0.35 -10.37
CA CYS A 59 6.51 0.06 -9.55
C CYS A 59 5.50 0.91 -10.35
N ARG A 60 5.98 1.90 -11.10
CA ARG A 60 5.13 2.76 -11.94
C ARG A 60 4.33 1.93 -12.95
N ARG A 61 4.99 1.02 -13.67
CA ARG A 61 4.33 0.15 -14.65
C ARG A 61 3.32 -0.81 -14.01
N ILE A 62 3.62 -1.33 -12.81
CA ILE A 62 2.65 -2.11 -12.05
C ILE A 62 1.41 -1.25 -11.76
N ARG A 63 1.57 -0.03 -11.27
CA ARG A 63 0.45 0.85 -10.92
C ARG A 63 -0.40 1.26 -12.13
N GLU A 64 0.23 1.46 -13.29
CA GLU A 64 -0.48 1.71 -14.54
C GLU A 64 -1.35 0.52 -14.98
N ALA A 65 -0.89 -0.70 -14.71
CA ALA A 65 -1.56 -1.94 -15.11
C ALA A 65 -2.53 -2.48 -14.04
N ASN A 66 -2.14 -2.44 -12.76
CA ASN A 66 -2.90 -3.03 -11.65
C ASN A 66 -2.57 -2.37 -10.30
N GLU A 67 -3.46 -1.52 -9.83
CA GLU A 67 -3.35 -0.85 -8.52
C GLU A 67 -3.46 -1.84 -7.33
N ARG A 68 -4.00 -3.05 -7.53
CA ARG A 68 -4.32 -4.00 -6.44
C ARG A 68 -3.13 -4.82 -5.97
N ILE A 69 -2.05 -4.88 -6.74
CA ILE A 69 -0.82 -5.56 -6.32
C ILE A 69 -0.20 -4.78 -5.17
N GLY A 70 0.08 -5.43 -4.05
CA GLY A 70 0.83 -4.83 -2.95
C GLY A 70 2.30 -4.63 -3.36
N ILE A 71 2.91 -3.49 -3.04
CA ILE A 71 4.31 -3.22 -3.38
C ILE A 71 5.09 -2.84 -2.14
N ILE A 72 6.18 -3.56 -1.89
CA ILE A 72 7.19 -3.23 -0.88
C ILE A 72 8.52 -2.97 -1.57
N PHE A 73 9.11 -1.80 -1.33
CA PHE A 73 10.48 -1.54 -1.77
C PHE A 73 11.50 -2.10 -0.79
N LEU A 74 12.56 -2.68 -1.33
CA LEU A 74 13.81 -2.95 -0.63
C LEU A 74 14.79 -1.83 -0.98
N THR A 75 15.28 -1.10 0.01
CA THR A 75 16.12 0.07 -0.24
C THR A 75 17.43 -0.03 0.56
N ALA A 76 18.56 0.31 -0.05
CA ALA A 76 19.74 0.64 0.73
C ALA A 76 19.41 1.85 1.64
N LYS A 77 20.18 2.10 2.71
CA LYS A 77 20.00 3.25 3.62
C LYS A 77 20.03 4.56 2.82
N VAL A 78 18.86 5.01 2.36
CA VAL A 78 18.71 6.19 1.51
C VAL A 78 18.24 7.35 2.40
N GLN A 79 18.56 8.57 2.01
CA GLN A 79 18.16 9.77 2.74
C GLN A 79 16.62 9.84 2.88
N GLU A 80 16.13 10.54 3.88
CA GLU A 80 14.69 10.65 4.20
C GLU A 80 13.84 11.08 2.98
N GLN A 81 14.44 11.90 2.10
CA GLN A 81 13.79 12.35 0.87
C GLN A 81 13.48 11.20 -0.11
N ASP A 82 14.35 10.20 -0.17
CA ASP A 82 14.17 9.07 -1.09
C ASP A 82 13.09 8.10 -0.61
N LYS A 83 12.89 7.96 0.72
CA LYS A 83 11.78 7.18 1.29
C LYS A 83 10.43 7.80 0.96
N VAL A 84 10.32 9.11 1.08
CA VAL A 84 9.10 9.86 0.70
C VAL A 84 8.85 9.72 -0.80
N TYR A 85 9.90 9.80 -1.62
CA TYR A 85 9.79 9.59 -3.06
C TYR A 85 9.34 8.16 -3.39
N ALA A 86 9.98 7.14 -2.81
CA ALA A 86 9.62 5.74 -2.98
C ALA A 86 8.12 5.48 -2.71
N LEU A 87 7.63 6.00 -1.59
CA LEU A 87 6.21 5.91 -1.26
C LEU A 87 5.34 6.74 -2.23
N SER A 88 5.80 7.88 -2.71
CA SER A 88 5.03 8.73 -3.63
C SER A 88 4.84 8.10 -5.02
N VAL A 89 5.76 7.24 -5.46
CA VAL A 89 5.68 6.51 -6.74
C VAL A 89 4.60 5.43 -6.73
N GLY A 90 4.18 4.95 -5.54
CA GLY A 90 3.10 3.97 -5.50
C GLY A 90 3.30 2.79 -4.56
N ALA A 91 4.41 2.69 -3.85
CA ALA A 91 4.62 1.60 -2.89
C ALA A 91 3.66 1.68 -1.69
N ASP A 92 3.32 0.52 -1.14
CA ASP A 92 2.52 0.37 0.09
C ASP A 92 3.39 0.40 1.34
N ASP A 93 4.66 -0.01 1.23
CA ASP A 93 5.63 -0.02 2.31
C ASP A 93 7.06 -0.04 1.74
N HIS A 94 8.06 0.09 2.63
CA HIS A 94 9.49 -0.06 2.32
C HIS A 94 10.22 -0.74 3.45
N VAL A 95 11.31 -1.43 3.12
CA VAL A 95 12.23 -2.09 4.07
C VAL A 95 13.65 -1.65 3.75
N SER A 96 14.35 -1.11 4.75
CA SER A 96 15.74 -0.65 4.57
C SER A 96 16.73 -1.80 4.70
N LYS A 97 17.65 -1.93 3.76
CA LYS A 97 18.81 -2.84 3.85
C LYS A 97 19.88 -2.28 4.79
N PRO A 98 20.51 -3.11 5.65
CA PRO A 98 20.22 -4.51 5.90
C PRO A 98 18.96 -4.70 6.76
N PHE A 99 18.16 -5.70 6.45
CA PHE A 99 16.93 -6.02 7.17
C PHE A 99 17.01 -7.41 7.82
N SER A 100 16.23 -7.61 8.87
CA SER A 100 16.03 -8.94 9.44
C SER A 100 14.93 -9.71 8.73
N PRO A 101 15.01 -11.07 8.66
CA PRO A 101 13.91 -11.88 8.13
C PRO A 101 12.59 -11.58 8.84
N THR A 102 12.61 -11.41 10.16
CA THR A 102 11.45 -11.14 10.99
C THR A 102 10.75 -9.84 10.57
N GLU A 103 11.52 -8.77 10.33
CA GLU A 103 10.97 -7.49 9.87
C GLU A 103 10.31 -7.64 8.48
N LEU A 104 11.03 -8.24 7.52
CA LEU A 104 10.49 -8.44 6.17
C LEU A 104 9.19 -9.26 6.19
N ILE A 105 9.17 -10.36 6.94
CA ILE A 105 7.98 -11.22 7.06
C ILE A 105 6.82 -10.47 7.73
N ALA A 106 7.06 -9.73 8.80
CA ALA A 106 6.01 -8.97 9.48
C ALA A 106 5.34 -7.94 8.55
N ARG A 107 6.14 -7.22 7.75
CA ARG A 107 5.61 -6.24 6.78
C ARG A 107 4.84 -6.92 5.65
N LEU A 108 5.38 -8.01 5.10
CA LEU A 108 4.69 -8.81 4.09
C LEU A 108 3.35 -9.34 4.60
N GLN A 109 3.31 -9.93 5.79
CA GLN A 109 2.07 -10.42 6.39
C GLN A 109 1.06 -9.29 6.63
N SER A 110 1.54 -8.12 7.06
CA SER A 110 0.68 -6.94 7.19
C SER A 110 0.08 -6.51 5.86
N LEU A 111 0.89 -6.49 4.79
CA LEU A 111 0.40 -6.15 3.44
C LEU A 111 -0.52 -7.24 2.88
N LEU A 112 -0.20 -8.51 3.08
CA LEU A 112 -1.06 -9.64 2.67
C LEU A 112 -2.45 -9.57 3.33
N ARG A 113 -2.54 -9.17 4.60
CA ARG A 113 -3.85 -8.94 5.23
C ARG A 113 -4.66 -7.88 4.49
N ARG A 114 -4.03 -6.79 4.06
CA ARG A 114 -4.68 -5.72 3.28
C ARG A 114 -5.11 -6.19 1.89
N VAL A 115 -4.26 -6.95 1.21
CA VAL A 115 -4.60 -7.58 -0.07
C VAL A 115 -5.76 -8.56 0.11
N ASN A 116 -5.81 -9.32 1.23
CA ASN A 116 -6.74 -10.43 1.47
C ASN A 116 -7.94 -10.08 2.39
N VAL A 117 -8.24 -8.82 2.67
CA VAL A 117 -9.33 -8.38 3.59
C VAL A 117 -10.71 -9.04 3.31
N GLN A 118 -10.89 -9.73 2.20
CA GLN A 118 -12.16 -10.37 1.84
C GLN A 118 -12.55 -11.63 2.63
N ARG A 119 -11.69 -12.18 3.50
CA ARG A 119 -11.96 -13.48 4.17
C ARG A 119 -12.51 -13.37 5.58
N ALA A 120 -12.49 -12.21 6.21
CA ALA A 120 -13.06 -12.00 7.54
C ALA A 120 -14.43 -11.35 7.42
N GLY A 121 -15.49 -12.06 7.79
CA GLY A 121 -16.88 -11.61 7.73
C GLY A 121 -17.09 -10.29 8.48
N SER A 122 -17.09 -9.20 7.76
CA SER A 122 -17.57 -7.90 8.26
C SER A 122 -19.09 -7.89 8.22
N ALA A 123 -19.72 -7.51 9.32
CA ALA A 123 -21.20 -7.42 9.40
C ALA A 123 -21.76 -6.36 8.41
N LYS A 124 -20.94 -5.46 7.91
CA LYS A 124 -21.29 -4.43 6.92
C LYS A 124 -20.54 -4.68 5.61
N VAL A 125 -21.30 -5.01 4.59
CA VAL A 125 -20.78 -5.40 3.27
C VAL A 125 -20.39 -4.18 2.42
N SER A 126 -20.99 -3.01 2.69
CA SER A 126 -20.74 -1.78 1.95
C SER A 126 -20.87 -0.54 2.84
N PHE A 127 -20.17 0.53 2.45
CA PHE A 127 -20.28 1.85 3.04
C PHE A 127 -20.70 2.86 1.97
N GLN A 128 -21.53 3.82 2.37
CA GLN A 128 -21.90 4.95 1.52
C GLN A 128 -21.69 6.24 2.31
N SER A 129 -20.98 7.20 1.70
CA SER A 129 -20.71 8.53 2.27
C SER A 129 -20.70 9.58 1.17
N GLY A 130 -21.72 10.42 1.14
CA GLY A 130 -21.88 11.42 0.07
C GLY A 130 -21.83 10.80 -1.33
N PRO A 131 -20.87 11.21 -2.20
CA PRO A 131 -20.73 10.67 -3.54
C PRO A 131 -20.02 9.30 -3.59
N PHE A 132 -19.52 8.80 -2.44
CA PHE A 132 -18.68 7.61 -2.38
C PHE A 132 -19.46 6.37 -1.97
N THR A 133 -19.10 5.25 -2.59
CA THR A 133 -19.54 3.91 -2.22
C THR A 133 -18.34 3.00 -2.16
N LEU A 134 -18.14 2.30 -1.05
CA LEU A 134 -17.13 1.28 -0.86
C LEU A 134 -17.82 -0.06 -0.70
N ASP A 135 -17.55 -1.00 -1.61
CA ASP A 135 -18.02 -2.39 -1.54
C ASP A 135 -16.84 -3.28 -1.11
N LEU A 136 -16.99 -3.92 0.06
CA LEU A 136 -15.92 -4.76 0.64
C LEU A 136 -15.81 -6.13 -0.03
N ILE A 137 -16.88 -6.63 -0.66
CA ILE A 137 -16.87 -7.94 -1.32
C ILE A 137 -16.19 -7.83 -2.67
N SER A 138 -16.64 -6.88 -3.51
CA SER A 138 -16.06 -6.68 -4.82
C SER A 138 -14.74 -5.88 -4.82
N LYS A 139 -14.36 -5.32 -3.65
CA LYS A 139 -13.23 -4.36 -3.48
C LYS A 139 -13.34 -3.17 -4.43
N LEU A 140 -14.54 -2.70 -4.66
CA LEU A 140 -14.79 -1.54 -5.51
C LEU A 140 -15.01 -0.29 -4.67
N PHE A 141 -14.27 0.74 -5.00
CA PHE A 141 -14.51 2.08 -4.49
C PHE A 141 -14.97 2.98 -5.64
N LYS A 142 -16.05 3.71 -5.42
CA LYS A 142 -16.66 4.55 -6.46
C LYS A 142 -16.90 5.96 -5.95
N LYS A 143 -16.72 6.95 -6.84
CA LYS A 143 -17.17 8.35 -6.64
C LYS A 143 -18.20 8.67 -7.74
N ASN A 144 -19.42 9.06 -7.36
CA ASN A 144 -20.54 9.32 -8.30
C ASN A 144 -20.78 8.15 -9.28
N GLY A 145 -20.67 6.90 -8.81
CA GLY A 145 -20.83 5.69 -9.63
C GLY A 145 -19.63 5.30 -10.49
N LYS A 146 -18.63 6.19 -10.66
CA LYS A 146 -17.37 5.89 -11.36
C LYS A 146 -16.39 5.19 -10.44
N THR A 147 -15.83 4.06 -10.87
CA THR A 147 -14.81 3.33 -10.11
C THR A 147 -13.52 4.13 -10.03
N LEU A 148 -12.96 4.19 -8.82
CA LEU A 148 -11.63 4.70 -8.51
C LEU A 148 -10.77 3.52 -8.07
N GLU A 149 -9.67 3.29 -8.78
CA GLU A 149 -8.72 2.24 -8.41
C GLU A 149 -7.89 2.68 -7.20
N LEU A 150 -7.83 1.82 -6.20
CA LEU A 150 -7.09 2.04 -4.96
C LEU A 150 -6.05 0.93 -4.75
N THR A 151 -4.89 1.32 -4.23
CA THR A 151 -3.94 0.33 -3.71
C THR A 151 -4.49 -0.36 -2.47
N PRO A 152 -3.94 -1.53 -2.05
CA PRO A 152 -4.38 -2.20 -0.84
C PRO A 152 -4.35 -1.31 0.41
N THR A 153 -3.34 -0.47 0.54
CA THR A 153 -3.20 0.48 1.65
C THR A 153 -4.23 1.60 1.60
N GLU A 154 -4.45 2.19 0.43
CA GLU A 154 -5.48 3.23 0.23
C GLU A 154 -6.88 2.69 0.49
N PHE A 155 -7.17 1.47 0.04
CA PHE A 155 -8.45 0.80 0.31
C PHE A 155 -8.70 0.61 1.81
N SER A 156 -7.68 0.13 2.55
CA SER A 156 -7.77 -0.06 4.01
C SER A 156 -7.95 1.27 4.76
N LEU A 157 -7.29 2.33 4.30
CA LEU A 157 -7.48 3.68 4.86
C LEU A 157 -8.90 4.18 4.63
N VAL A 158 -9.43 4.09 3.40
CA VAL A 158 -10.81 4.49 3.08
C VAL A 158 -11.80 3.71 3.93
N GLN A 159 -11.64 2.39 4.01
CA GLN A 159 -12.50 1.56 4.84
C GLN A 159 -12.53 2.06 6.28
N PHE A 160 -11.37 2.26 6.90
CA PHE A 160 -11.28 2.68 8.29
C PHE A 160 -11.86 4.09 8.52
N PHE A 161 -11.63 5.02 7.59
CA PHE A 161 -12.24 6.34 7.65
C PHE A 161 -13.76 6.29 7.54
N LEU A 162 -14.32 5.45 6.68
CA LEU A 162 -15.78 5.30 6.53
C LEU A 162 -16.41 4.57 7.72
N GLU A 163 -15.69 3.67 8.38
CA GLU A 163 -16.10 3.07 9.65
C GLU A 163 -16.14 4.09 10.79
N LYS A 164 -15.30 5.11 10.75
CA LYS A 164 -15.11 6.16 11.76
C LYS A 164 -15.46 7.56 11.23
N GLU A 165 -16.45 7.63 10.37
CA GLU A 165 -16.87 8.87 9.73
C GLU A 165 -17.06 10.01 10.75
N ASN A 166 -16.65 11.21 10.41
CA ASN A 166 -16.65 12.41 11.24
C ASN A 166 -15.81 12.35 12.53
N THR A 167 -15.07 11.27 12.77
CA THR A 167 -14.18 11.14 13.93
C THR A 167 -12.73 11.49 13.53
N PRO A 168 -12.05 12.39 14.25
CA PRO A 168 -10.61 12.61 14.06
C PRO A 168 -9.83 11.36 14.44
N LEU A 169 -8.95 10.91 13.55
CA LEU A 169 -8.05 9.77 13.76
C LEU A 169 -6.60 10.28 13.79
N SER A 170 -5.88 9.95 14.85
CA SER A 170 -4.46 10.32 14.93
C SER A 170 -3.62 9.50 13.95
N ARG A 171 -2.41 9.99 13.65
CA ARG A 171 -1.46 9.25 12.81
C ARG A 171 -1.13 7.89 13.38
N ASP A 172 -0.96 7.80 14.69
CA ASP A 172 -0.66 6.54 15.37
C ASP A 172 -1.82 5.54 15.26
N VAL A 173 -3.07 6.01 15.44
CA VAL A 173 -4.28 5.17 15.26
C VAL A 173 -4.39 4.66 13.82
N LEU A 174 -4.12 5.51 12.83
CA LEU A 174 -4.10 5.11 11.43
C LEU A 174 -2.98 4.11 11.13
N LEU A 175 -1.79 4.36 11.68
CA LEU A 175 -0.62 3.50 11.54
C LEU A 175 -0.90 2.11 12.13
N ASP A 176 -1.35 2.06 13.38
CA ASP A 176 -1.65 0.83 14.08
C ASP A 176 -2.72 -0.01 13.36
N HIS A 177 -3.77 0.67 12.85
CA HIS A 177 -4.87 -0.03 12.20
C HIS A 177 -4.46 -0.61 10.85
N VAL A 178 -3.76 0.16 10.02
CA VAL A 178 -3.45 -0.21 8.64
C VAL A 178 -2.14 -1.03 8.57
N TRP A 179 -1.07 -0.61 9.23
CA TRP A 179 0.23 -1.30 9.18
C TRP A 179 0.46 -2.27 10.33
N GLY A 180 -0.27 -2.10 11.44
CA GLY A 180 -0.18 -2.93 12.65
C GLY A 180 0.60 -2.27 13.77
N LYS A 181 0.28 -2.66 15.03
CA LYS A 181 0.86 -2.06 16.25
C LYS A 181 2.37 -2.22 16.38
N GLU A 182 2.94 -3.23 15.73
CA GLU A 182 4.38 -3.50 15.75
C GLU A 182 5.12 -2.89 14.54
N TYR A 183 4.50 -1.92 13.87
CA TYR A 183 5.14 -1.27 12.73
C TYR A 183 6.35 -0.46 13.16
N MET A 184 7.55 -0.87 12.70
CA MET A 184 8.85 -0.27 13.02
C MET A 184 9.33 0.75 11.98
N GLY A 185 8.48 1.11 11.00
CA GLY A 185 8.83 2.01 9.92
C GLY A 185 8.61 3.49 10.24
N ASP A 186 8.79 4.33 9.23
CA ASP A 186 8.60 5.77 9.35
C ASP A 186 7.09 6.12 9.41
N PRO A 187 6.60 6.77 10.46
CA PRO A 187 5.19 7.21 10.55
C PRO A 187 4.74 8.15 9.44
N LYS A 188 5.66 8.81 8.73
CA LYS A 188 5.36 9.64 7.55
C LYS A 188 4.68 8.87 6.42
N ILE A 189 4.73 7.54 6.45
CA ILE A 189 4.00 6.69 5.50
C ILE A 189 2.49 7.01 5.50
N VAL A 190 1.94 7.38 6.65
CA VAL A 190 0.53 7.80 6.76
C VAL A 190 0.30 9.06 5.92
N ASP A 191 1.10 10.10 6.11
CA ASP A 191 0.92 11.39 5.42
C ASP A 191 1.06 11.26 3.90
N VAL A 192 2.00 10.42 3.44
CA VAL A 192 2.19 10.14 2.01
C VAL A 192 0.96 9.45 1.42
N ASN A 193 0.42 8.43 2.10
CA ASN A 193 -0.77 7.73 1.63
C ASN A 193 -2.02 8.63 1.68
N ILE A 194 -2.17 9.49 2.69
CA ILE A 194 -3.24 10.50 2.74
C ILE A 194 -3.14 11.46 1.54
N ARG A 195 -1.93 11.92 1.21
CA ARG A 195 -1.72 12.80 0.04
C ARG A 195 -2.12 12.10 -1.26
N ARG A 196 -1.69 10.85 -1.47
CA ARG A 196 -2.05 10.05 -2.65
C ARG A 196 -3.56 9.81 -2.74
N LEU A 197 -4.18 9.45 -1.62
CA LEU A 197 -5.61 9.24 -1.56
C LEU A 197 -6.38 10.52 -1.93
N ARG A 198 -5.97 11.69 -1.42
CA ARG A 198 -6.56 12.98 -1.81
C ARG A 198 -6.48 13.23 -3.30
N GLN A 199 -5.36 12.91 -3.95
CA GLN A 199 -5.22 13.05 -5.41
C GLN A 199 -6.26 12.24 -6.19
N LYS A 200 -6.74 11.13 -5.64
CA LYS A 200 -7.74 10.27 -6.27
C LYS A 200 -9.19 10.69 -5.96
N ILE A 201 -9.44 11.18 -4.74
CA ILE A 201 -10.83 11.40 -4.26
C ILE A 201 -11.28 12.85 -4.25
N GLU A 202 -10.36 13.80 -4.09
CA GLU A 202 -10.69 15.23 -4.00
C GLU A 202 -10.64 15.89 -5.37
N ASP A 203 -11.50 16.88 -5.57
CA ASP A 203 -11.45 17.71 -6.78
C ASP A 203 -10.29 18.72 -6.70
N ASN A 204 -10.00 19.22 -5.48
CA ASN A 204 -8.79 19.99 -5.16
C ASN A 204 -8.05 19.34 -3.97
N PRO A 205 -6.97 18.56 -4.21
CA PRO A 205 -6.22 17.90 -3.14
C PRO A 205 -5.58 18.84 -2.10
N SER A 206 -5.36 20.11 -2.45
CA SER A 206 -4.79 21.13 -1.55
C SER A 206 -5.83 21.71 -0.60
N GLU A 207 -7.11 21.67 -0.97
CA GLU A 207 -8.26 22.11 -0.18
C GLU A 207 -9.28 20.97 -0.05
N PRO A 208 -8.95 19.90 0.69
CA PRO A 208 -9.74 18.67 0.70
C PRO A 208 -11.11 18.88 1.35
N GLU A 209 -12.16 18.47 0.63
CA GLU A 209 -13.53 18.52 1.12
C GLU A 209 -13.84 17.33 2.05
N PHE A 210 -13.41 16.13 1.65
CA PHE A 210 -13.78 14.87 2.33
C PHE A 210 -12.72 14.42 3.33
N LEU A 211 -11.46 14.31 2.91
CA LEU A 211 -10.37 13.84 3.77
C LEU A 211 -9.60 15.03 4.36
N GLN A 212 -10.12 15.57 5.44
CA GLN A 212 -9.64 16.80 6.06
C GLN A 212 -8.48 16.57 7.04
N THR A 213 -7.58 17.57 7.16
CA THR A 213 -6.60 17.62 8.24
C THR A 213 -7.25 18.27 9.47
N VAL A 214 -7.12 17.62 10.61
CA VAL A 214 -7.50 18.18 11.93
C VAL A 214 -6.20 18.53 12.65
N TRP A 215 -5.86 19.80 12.68
CA TRP A 215 -4.61 20.30 13.23
C TRP A 215 -4.39 19.80 14.67
N GLY A 216 -3.21 19.25 14.92
CA GLY A 216 -2.85 18.66 16.21
C GLY A 216 -3.48 17.29 16.50
N HIS A 217 -4.40 16.78 15.68
CA HIS A 217 -5.15 15.54 15.94
C HIS A 217 -5.03 14.49 14.83
N GLY A 218 -4.59 14.86 13.61
CA GLY A 218 -4.45 13.93 12.50
C GLY A 218 -5.43 14.21 11.36
N TYR A 219 -6.25 13.22 10.96
CA TYR A 219 -7.11 13.28 9.80
C TYR A 219 -8.54 12.83 10.10
N LYS A 220 -9.49 13.31 9.31
CA LYS A 220 -10.90 12.99 9.47
C LYS A 220 -11.56 12.88 8.11
N TRP A 221 -12.40 11.86 7.93
CA TRP A 221 -13.34 11.81 6.82
C TRP A 221 -14.58 12.62 7.18
N LYS A 222 -14.88 13.63 6.37
CA LYS A 222 -16.11 14.43 6.52
C LYS A 222 -17.22 13.77 5.74
N GLY A 223 -18.09 13.06 6.43
CA GLY A 223 -19.36 12.62 5.88
C GLY A 223 -20.29 13.80 5.62
N LYS A 224 -21.10 13.71 4.57
CA LYS A 224 -22.25 14.62 4.47
C LYS A 224 -23.22 14.22 5.59
N GLY A 225 -23.39 15.08 6.58
CA GLY A 225 -24.42 14.91 7.59
C GLY A 225 -25.79 14.65 6.93
N GLN A 226 -26.51 13.71 7.50
CA GLN A 226 -27.92 13.50 7.19
C GLN A 226 -28.70 14.76 7.47
#